data_3bd6d9be5a2d55b70524c56668a4c2f8
#
_entry.id   3bd6d9be5a2d55b70524c56668a4c2f8
#
_cell.length_a   1.000
_cell.length_b   1.000
_cell.length_c   1.000
_cell.angle_alpha   90.00
_cell.angle_beta   90.00
_cell.angle_gamma   90.00
#
_symmetry.space_group_name_H-M   'P 1'
#
loop_
_entity.id
_entity.type
_entity.pdbx_description
1 polymer ?
#
loop_
_entity_poly.entity_id
_entity_poly.type
_entity_poly.pdbx_seq_one_letter_code
_entity_poly.pdbx_strand_id
1 'polypeptide(L)'
;MAGMYDAQLIETLRQGAIGLLDEWGLDPQTNVELLTISENATFRAEEPETGRQIVLRVHRPGYHTQQEIESELDWIVALRQEGIVETPEPLAVKDGRYLASFEMEGKQRFVVAFAFMTGVEPSPTEKLSSGFEQLGAISARLHHHVRSWKRPSSFVRKIWNFDTTVGPKPHWGDWRDAPKLTKDGVRLLEKTCQELQRQLNIFGEGPERFGLIHADLRLANLLVDGDRLGIIDFDDCGFGWFGYDFAAAVSFFEHEPIITELQEAWISGYRSVAPFSEEDARMLPTFVMLRRLLLTAWIGSHAETPTATEVAETYTAGTLALAENFLSKT
;
A
#
# COMPACT_ATOMS: atom_id res chain seq x y z
N MET A 1 -11.10 11.44 -23.42
CA MET A 1 -10.51 10.10 -23.43
C MET A 1 -11.39 9.29 -22.52
N ALA A 2 -11.82 8.09 -22.92
CA ALA A 2 -12.51 7.17 -22.03
C ALA A 2 -11.57 6.90 -20.85
N GLY A 3 -12.09 6.90 -19.62
CA GLY A 3 -11.29 6.66 -18.42
C GLY A 3 -10.58 5.31 -18.53
N MET A 4 -9.41 5.19 -17.90
CA MET A 4 -8.56 3.98 -17.96
C MET A 4 -9.31 2.72 -17.45
N TYR A 5 -10.46 2.90 -16.79
CA TYR A 5 -11.31 1.84 -16.24
C TYR A 5 -12.78 2.03 -16.66
N ASP A 6 -13.02 1.97 -17.97
CA ASP A 6 -14.39 1.93 -18.45
C ASP A 6 -15.07 0.55 -18.18
N ALA A 7 -16.38 0.51 -18.23
CA ALA A 7 -17.14 -0.71 -17.95
C ALA A 7 -16.76 -1.88 -18.88
N GLN A 8 -16.33 -1.58 -20.12
CA GLN A 8 -15.89 -2.59 -21.09
C GLN A 8 -14.55 -3.22 -20.67
N LEU A 9 -13.60 -2.43 -20.19
CA LEU A 9 -12.32 -2.93 -19.68
C LEU A 9 -12.54 -3.81 -18.45
N ILE A 10 -13.35 -3.33 -17.48
CA ILE A 10 -13.65 -4.08 -16.26
C ILE A 10 -14.27 -5.44 -16.62
N GLU A 11 -15.23 -5.46 -17.55
CA GLU A 11 -15.85 -6.71 -17.99
C GLU A 11 -14.84 -7.63 -18.69
N THR A 12 -13.95 -7.09 -19.51
CA THR A 12 -12.91 -7.89 -20.17
C THR A 12 -11.94 -8.51 -19.14
N LEU A 13 -11.53 -7.74 -18.12
CA LEU A 13 -10.69 -8.25 -17.01
C LEU A 13 -11.42 -9.34 -16.22
N ARG A 14 -12.71 -9.13 -15.95
CA ARG A 14 -13.57 -10.11 -15.28
C ARG A 14 -13.66 -11.42 -16.06
N GLN A 15 -13.86 -11.35 -17.38
CA GLN A 15 -13.92 -12.54 -18.24
C GLN A 15 -12.57 -13.26 -18.29
N GLY A 16 -11.45 -12.52 -18.32
CA GLY A 16 -10.12 -13.11 -18.23
C GLY A 16 -9.91 -13.86 -16.91
N ALA A 17 -10.36 -13.28 -15.79
CA ALA A 17 -10.29 -13.93 -14.48
C ALA A 17 -11.19 -15.18 -14.42
N ILE A 18 -12.41 -15.12 -14.97
CA ILE A 18 -13.31 -16.28 -15.08
C ILE A 18 -12.66 -17.44 -15.86
N GLY A 19 -11.95 -17.12 -16.94
CA GLY A 19 -11.23 -18.12 -17.74
C GLY A 19 -10.14 -18.89 -16.98
N LEU A 20 -9.71 -18.38 -15.82
CA LEU A 20 -8.68 -18.98 -14.97
C LEU A 20 -9.23 -19.70 -13.72
N LEU A 21 -10.54 -19.71 -13.46
CA LEU A 21 -11.14 -20.28 -12.25
C LEU A 21 -10.73 -21.73 -12.01
N ASP A 22 -10.64 -22.53 -13.08
CA ASP A 22 -10.22 -23.95 -13.02
C ASP A 22 -8.79 -24.12 -12.49
N GLU A 23 -7.90 -23.12 -12.61
CA GLU A 23 -6.56 -23.16 -12.03
C GLU A 23 -6.59 -23.29 -10.49
N TRP A 24 -7.64 -22.79 -9.84
CA TRP A 24 -7.87 -22.91 -8.41
C TRP A 24 -8.96 -23.92 -8.05
N GLY A 25 -9.39 -24.74 -9.03
CA GLY A 25 -10.39 -25.78 -8.84
C GLY A 25 -11.79 -25.24 -8.54
N LEU A 26 -12.14 -24.07 -9.06
CA LEU A 26 -13.48 -23.48 -8.96
C LEU A 26 -14.31 -23.85 -10.20
N ASP A 27 -15.63 -23.98 -9.97
CA ASP A 27 -16.59 -24.23 -11.05
C ASP A 27 -16.66 -23.04 -12.01
N PRO A 28 -16.78 -23.24 -13.32
CA PRO A 28 -17.00 -22.18 -14.30
C PRO A 28 -18.25 -21.30 -14.03
N GLN A 29 -19.22 -21.80 -13.25
CA GLN A 29 -20.40 -21.04 -12.83
C GLN A 29 -20.19 -20.18 -11.59
N THR A 30 -18.98 -20.17 -11.07
CA THR A 30 -18.59 -19.30 -9.93
C THR A 30 -18.93 -17.85 -10.24
N ASN A 31 -19.64 -17.19 -9.31
CA ASN A 31 -19.94 -15.77 -9.44
C ASN A 31 -18.66 -14.93 -9.21
N VAL A 32 -18.34 -14.04 -10.15
CA VAL A 32 -17.16 -13.18 -10.07
C VAL A 32 -17.60 -11.72 -10.11
N GLU A 33 -17.39 -10.99 -9.00
CA GLU A 33 -17.81 -9.61 -8.82
C GLU A 33 -16.62 -8.70 -8.54
N LEU A 34 -16.61 -7.50 -9.09
CA LEU A 34 -15.60 -6.49 -8.80
C LEU A 34 -15.73 -6.03 -7.35
N LEU A 35 -14.64 -6.11 -6.57
CA LEU A 35 -14.55 -5.53 -5.24
C LEU A 35 -14.00 -4.09 -5.30
N THR A 36 -12.88 -3.92 -5.98
CA THR A 36 -12.22 -2.61 -6.11
C THR A 36 -11.34 -2.58 -7.35
N ILE A 37 -11.02 -1.37 -7.78
CA ILE A 37 -10.09 -1.12 -8.87
C ILE A 37 -9.29 0.16 -8.59
N SER A 38 -7.96 0.02 -8.60
CA SER A 38 -7.00 1.13 -8.52
C SER A 38 -5.83 0.83 -9.46
N GLU A 39 -4.68 0.42 -8.98
CA GLU A 39 -3.59 -0.13 -9.81
C GLU A 39 -3.97 -1.50 -10.36
N ASN A 40 -4.63 -2.32 -9.56
CA ASN A 40 -5.10 -3.64 -9.91
C ASN A 40 -6.64 -3.70 -9.92
N ALA A 41 -7.19 -4.64 -10.68
CA ALA A 41 -8.60 -4.99 -10.57
C ALA A 41 -8.75 -6.20 -9.65
N THR A 42 -9.49 -6.03 -8.56
CA THR A 42 -9.69 -7.06 -7.53
C THR A 42 -11.13 -7.56 -7.57
N PHE A 43 -11.29 -8.85 -7.76
CA PHE A 43 -12.60 -9.51 -7.84
C PHE A 43 -12.80 -10.49 -6.70
N ARG A 44 -14.01 -10.61 -6.18
CA ARG A 44 -14.45 -11.73 -5.36
C ARG A 44 -15.03 -12.81 -6.27
N ALA A 45 -14.54 -14.02 -6.12
CA ALA A 45 -15.10 -15.21 -6.75
C ALA A 45 -15.79 -16.07 -5.67
N GLU A 46 -17.08 -16.35 -5.83
CA GLU A 46 -17.89 -17.13 -4.88
C GLU A 46 -18.55 -18.29 -5.60
N GLU A 47 -18.25 -19.51 -5.18
CA GLU A 47 -18.80 -20.73 -5.72
C GLU A 47 -20.20 -20.98 -5.13
N PRO A 48 -21.26 -21.03 -5.94
CA PRO A 48 -22.64 -21.06 -5.43
C PRO A 48 -22.98 -22.32 -4.61
N GLU A 49 -22.41 -23.48 -4.97
CA GLU A 49 -22.73 -24.74 -4.32
C GLU A 49 -22.08 -24.95 -2.97
N THR A 50 -20.82 -24.47 -2.83
CA THR A 50 -20.00 -24.70 -1.63
C THR A 50 -19.92 -23.48 -0.72
N GLY A 51 -20.23 -22.29 -1.26
CA GLY A 51 -19.99 -21.02 -0.59
C GLY A 51 -18.50 -20.67 -0.46
N ARG A 52 -17.59 -21.40 -1.13
CA ARG A 52 -16.16 -21.11 -1.14
C ARG A 52 -15.92 -19.76 -1.81
N GLN A 53 -15.18 -18.90 -1.13
CA GLN A 53 -14.82 -17.56 -1.61
C GLN A 53 -13.32 -17.42 -1.75
N ILE A 54 -12.89 -16.82 -2.84
CA ILE A 54 -11.52 -16.38 -3.06
C ILE A 54 -11.50 -14.95 -3.61
N VAL A 55 -10.36 -14.29 -3.49
CA VAL A 55 -10.09 -12.99 -4.10
C VAL A 55 -9.12 -13.18 -5.25
N LEU A 56 -9.47 -12.67 -6.43
CA LEU A 56 -8.65 -12.66 -7.63
C LEU A 56 -8.13 -11.25 -7.88
N ARG A 57 -6.81 -11.04 -7.82
CA ARG A 57 -6.17 -9.77 -8.15
C ARG A 57 -5.55 -9.85 -9.53
N VAL A 58 -6.13 -9.10 -10.48
CA VAL A 58 -5.64 -8.95 -11.84
C VAL A 58 -4.73 -7.75 -11.91
N HIS A 59 -3.44 -7.98 -12.14
CA HIS A 59 -2.42 -6.94 -12.12
C HIS A 59 -2.48 -6.00 -13.31
N ARG A 60 -2.25 -4.71 -13.04
CA ARG A 60 -2.07 -3.68 -14.06
C ARG A 60 -0.75 -3.93 -14.82
N PRO A 61 -0.76 -3.93 -16.18
CA PRO A 61 0.47 -4.10 -16.95
C PRO A 61 1.47 -3.00 -16.70
N GLY A 62 2.73 -3.38 -16.50
CA GLY A 62 3.84 -2.43 -16.36
C GLY A 62 3.96 -1.76 -15.02
N TYR A 63 3.06 -2.04 -14.05
CA TYR A 63 3.21 -1.57 -12.68
C TYR A 63 4.21 -2.43 -11.89
N HIS A 64 4.07 -3.76 -11.98
CA HIS A 64 5.01 -4.74 -11.47
C HIS A 64 5.48 -5.69 -12.57
N THR A 65 6.70 -6.15 -12.45
CA THR A 65 7.22 -7.30 -13.20
C THR A 65 6.71 -8.60 -12.56
N GLN A 66 6.74 -9.69 -13.30
CA GLN A 66 6.44 -11.02 -12.75
C GLN A 66 7.26 -11.31 -11.48
N GLN A 67 8.56 -11.01 -11.52
CA GLN A 67 9.47 -11.25 -10.41
C GLN A 67 9.12 -10.43 -9.15
N GLU A 68 8.63 -9.19 -9.32
CA GLU A 68 8.17 -8.38 -8.19
C GLU A 68 6.90 -8.97 -7.57
N ILE A 69 5.95 -9.47 -8.39
CA ILE A 69 4.74 -10.13 -7.90
C ILE A 69 5.10 -11.41 -7.13
N GLU A 70 5.97 -12.25 -7.70
CA GLU A 70 6.45 -13.47 -7.02
C GLU A 70 7.15 -13.14 -5.69
N SER A 71 7.95 -12.08 -5.66
CA SER A 71 8.62 -11.63 -4.44
C SER A 71 7.65 -11.15 -3.34
N GLU A 72 6.57 -10.47 -3.70
CA GLU A 72 5.49 -10.15 -2.75
C GLU A 72 4.92 -11.42 -2.13
N LEU A 73 4.58 -12.39 -2.98
CA LEU A 73 3.98 -13.66 -2.55
C LEU A 73 4.94 -14.48 -1.68
N ASP A 74 6.23 -14.49 -2.00
CA ASP A 74 7.26 -15.11 -1.16
C ASP A 74 7.27 -14.53 0.26
N TRP A 75 7.12 -13.21 0.38
CA TRP A 75 7.08 -12.57 1.70
C TRP A 75 5.79 -12.90 2.44
N ILE A 76 4.62 -12.81 1.79
CA ILE A 76 3.33 -13.17 2.38
C ILE A 76 3.34 -14.62 2.89
N VAL A 77 3.84 -15.56 2.08
CA VAL A 77 3.96 -16.97 2.46
C VAL A 77 4.85 -17.14 3.69
N ALA A 78 6.00 -16.47 3.75
CA ALA A 78 6.90 -16.52 4.89
C ALA A 78 6.24 -15.96 6.16
N LEU A 79 5.58 -14.80 6.07
CA LEU A 79 4.86 -14.18 7.19
C LEU A 79 3.78 -15.10 7.77
N ARG A 80 3.04 -15.80 6.89
CA ARG A 80 2.01 -16.75 7.30
C ARG A 80 2.59 -18.02 7.92
N GLN A 81 3.62 -18.60 7.31
CA GLN A 81 4.28 -19.82 7.83
C GLN A 81 4.88 -19.60 9.22
N GLU A 82 5.39 -18.41 9.47
CA GLU A 82 5.98 -18.04 10.77
C GLU A 82 4.96 -17.43 11.75
N GLY A 83 3.69 -17.27 11.34
CA GLY A 83 2.64 -16.72 12.20
C GLY A 83 2.88 -15.26 12.63
N ILE A 84 3.52 -14.46 11.78
CA ILE A 84 3.94 -13.10 12.12
C ILE A 84 2.75 -12.15 12.17
N VAL A 85 1.86 -12.21 11.15
CA VAL A 85 0.66 -11.39 11.01
C VAL A 85 -0.47 -12.18 10.38
N GLU A 86 -1.72 -11.76 10.61
CA GLU A 86 -2.87 -12.26 9.86
C GLU A 86 -2.95 -11.54 8.51
N THR A 87 -2.88 -12.32 7.42
CA THR A 87 -2.97 -11.82 6.04
C THR A 87 -3.57 -12.92 5.15
N PRO A 88 -4.24 -12.57 4.03
CA PRO A 88 -4.83 -13.55 3.13
C PRO A 88 -3.81 -14.58 2.64
N GLU A 89 -4.22 -15.84 2.59
CA GLU A 89 -3.38 -16.91 2.09
C GLU A 89 -3.32 -16.87 0.55
N PRO A 90 -2.13 -16.76 -0.06
CA PRO A 90 -1.99 -16.96 -1.50
C PRO A 90 -2.34 -18.39 -1.88
N LEU A 91 -3.15 -18.56 -2.91
CA LEU A 91 -3.61 -19.87 -3.38
C LEU A 91 -2.80 -20.31 -4.59
N ALA A 92 -2.19 -21.49 -4.49
CA ALA A 92 -1.44 -22.05 -5.59
C ALA A 92 -2.36 -22.48 -6.74
N VAL A 93 -1.92 -22.30 -7.98
CA VAL A 93 -2.52 -22.90 -9.19
C VAL A 93 -2.15 -24.37 -9.28
N LYS A 94 -2.75 -25.12 -10.21
CA LYS A 94 -2.59 -26.57 -10.37
C LYS A 94 -1.14 -27.05 -10.49
N ASP A 95 -0.24 -26.26 -11.03
CA ASP A 95 1.18 -26.59 -11.15
C ASP A 95 2.04 -26.24 -9.92
N GLY A 96 1.41 -25.72 -8.86
CA GLY A 96 2.05 -25.37 -7.60
C GLY A 96 2.64 -23.94 -7.54
N ARG A 97 2.62 -23.17 -8.62
CA ARG A 97 2.95 -21.74 -8.62
C ARG A 97 1.79 -20.92 -8.03
N TYR A 98 2.03 -19.68 -7.67
CA TYR A 98 0.99 -18.76 -7.19
C TYR A 98 0.47 -17.80 -8.25
N LEU A 99 1.03 -17.83 -9.46
CA LEU A 99 0.77 -16.86 -10.51
C LEU A 99 0.17 -17.53 -11.74
N ALA A 100 -1.05 -17.13 -12.09
CA ALA A 100 -1.69 -17.41 -13.37
C ALA A 100 -1.59 -16.18 -14.30
N SER A 101 -2.00 -16.35 -15.55
CA SER A 101 -2.06 -15.23 -16.49
C SER A 101 -3.00 -15.51 -17.66
N PHE A 102 -3.52 -14.44 -18.25
CA PHE A 102 -4.21 -14.46 -19.54
C PHE A 102 -3.70 -13.34 -20.44
N GLU A 103 -3.95 -13.47 -21.73
CA GLU A 103 -3.59 -12.44 -22.70
C GLU A 103 -4.78 -11.51 -22.96
N MET A 104 -4.52 -10.20 -22.99
CA MET A 104 -5.49 -9.19 -23.36
C MET A 104 -4.79 -8.09 -24.17
N GLU A 105 -5.29 -7.83 -25.39
CA GLU A 105 -4.74 -6.81 -26.30
C GLU A 105 -3.24 -6.96 -26.55
N GLY A 106 -2.76 -8.21 -26.70
CA GLY A 106 -1.35 -8.52 -26.93
C GLY A 106 -0.45 -8.30 -25.69
N LYS A 107 -1.04 -8.11 -24.51
CA LYS A 107 -0.32 -7.98 -23.23
C LYS A 107 -0.74 -9.06 -22.25
N GLN A 108 0.25 -9.63 -21.59
CA GLN A 108 0.00 -10.57 -20.49
C GLN A 108 -0.55 -9.83 -19.28
N ARG A 109 -1.62 -10.39 -18.70
CA ARG A 109 -2.21 -9.97 -17.42
C ARG A 109 -1.94 -11.04 -16.39
N PHE A 110 -1.19 -10.72 -15.37
CA PHE A 110 -0.94 -11.62 -14.25
C PHE A 110 -2.13 -11.63 -13.29
N VAL A 111 -2.43 -12.80 -12.73
CA VAL A 111 -3.52 -13.00 -11.78
C VAL A 111 -3.01 -13.81 -10.59
N VAL A 112 -3.27 -13.30 -9.40
CA VAL A 112 -3.00 -13.97 -8.13
C VAL A 112 -4.33 -14.22 -7.42
N ALA A 113 -4.48 -15.38 -6.81
CA ALA A 113 -5.64 -15.68 -5.96
C ALA A 113 -5.24 -15.72 -4.49
N PHE A 114 -6.15 -15.24 -3.65
CA PHE A 114 -6.04 -15.30 -2.20
C PHE A 114 -7.28 -15.92 -1.59
N ALA A 115 -7.15 -16.64 -0.48
CA ALA A 115 -8.28 -17.00 0.34
C ALA A 115 -9.03 -15.74 0.79
N PHE A 116 -10.36 -15.76 0.74
CA PHE A 116 -11.15 -14.62 1.21
C PHE A 116 -10.97 -14.45 2.71
N MET A 117 -10.73 -13.23 3.15
CA MET A 117 -10.57 -12.87 4.55
C MET A 117 -11.75 -12.01 4.99
N THR A 118 -12.39 -12.38 6.10
CA THR A 118 -13.49 -11.61 6.70
C THR A 118 -12.96 -10.42 7.48
N GLY A 119 -13.81 -9.43 7.66
CA GLY A 119 -13.51 -8.24 8.46
C GLY A 119 -14.12 -6.99 7.83
N VAL A 120 -14.02 -5.90 8.57
CA VAL A 120 -14.51 -4.58 8.16
C VAL A 120 -13.36 -3.59 8.18
N GLU A 121 -13.28 -2.75 7.14
CA GLU A 121 -12.34 -1.64 7.10
C GLU A 121 -12.64 -0.65 8.25
N PRO A 122 -11.62 -0.27 9.07
CA PRO A 122 -11.82 0.72 10.12
C PRO A 122 -12.09 2.11 9.54
N SER A 123 -13.04 2.84 10.13
CA SER A 123 -13.40 4.19 9.70
C SER A 123 -12.54 5.26 10.40
N PRO A 124 -12.11 6.33 9.70
CA PRO A 124 -11.41 7.46 10.31
C PRO A 124 -12.23 8.19 11.39
N THR A 125 -13.55 7.98 11.43
CA THR A 125 -14.47 8.57 12.42
C THR A 125 -14.60 7.77 13.71
N GLU A 126 -13.99 6.58 13.79
CA GLU A 126 -13.99 5.72 14.97
C GLU A 126 -12.85 6.08 15.93
N LYS A 127 -12.84 5.45 17.11
CA LYS A 127 -11.72 5.56 18.05
C LYS A 127 -10.56 4.71 17.56
N LEU A 128 -9.65 5.32 16.80
CA LEU A 128 -8.54 4.62 16.13
C LEU A 128 -7.35 4.31 17.05
N SER A 129 -7.23 4.95 18.24
CA SER A 129 -6.02 4.85 19.07
C SER A 129 -5.63 3.42 19.42
N SER A 130 -6.60 2.58 19.84
CA SER A 130 -6.30 1.16 20.12
C SER A 130 -5.94 0.37 18.88
N GLY A 131 -6.54 0.68 17.72
CA GLY A 131 -6.19 0.10 16.43
C GLY A 131 -4.79 0.48 15.99
N PHE A 132 -4.38 1.73 16.22
CA PHE A 132 -3.02 2.20 15.92
C PHE A 132 -1.97 1.61 16.86
N GLU A 133 -2.29 1.36 18.12
CA GLU A 133 -1.40 0.61 19.00
C GLU A 133 -1.19 -0.83 18.50
N GLN A 134 -2.26 -1.52 18.11
CA GLN A 134 -2.15 -2.84 17.49
C GLN A 134 -1.36 -2.79 16.16
N LEU A 135 -1.61 -1.78 15.32
CA LEU A 135 -0.91 -1.60 14.05
C LEU A 135 0.58 -1.33 14.26
N GLY A 136 0.95 -0.56 15.28
CA GLY A 136 2.34 -0.34 15.69
C GLY A 136 3.04 -1.65 16.08
N ALA A 137 2.37 -2.49 16.87
CA ALA A 137 2.88 -3.80 17.23
C ALA A 137 3.02 -4.74 16.01
N ILE A 138 2.08 -4.68 15.07
CA ILE A 138 2.13 -5.44 13.82
C ILE A 138 3.30 -4.94 12.94
N SER A 139 3.44 -3.63 12.75
CA SER A 139 4.55 -3.03 11.99
C SER A 139 5.89 -3.47 12.57
N ALA A 140 6.03 -3.46 13.91
CA ALA A 140 7.24 -3.93 14.57
C ALA A 140 7.53 -5.43 14.28
N ARG A 141 6.51 -6.29 14.27
CA ARG A 141 6.67 -7.72 13.91
C ARG A 141 7.11 -7.89 12.46
N LEU A 142 6.49 -7.17 11.51
CA LEU A 142 6.90 -7.16 10.10
C LEU A 142 8.37 -6.74 9.95
N HIS A 143 8.75 -5.62 10.54
CA HIS A 143 10.11 -5.08 10.45
C HIS A 143 11.16 -5.94 11.19
N HIS A 144 10.78 -6.60 12.28
CA HIS A 144 11.65 -7.56 12.98
C HIS A 144 11.87 -8.81 12.12
N HIS A 145 10.80 -9.37 11.55
CA HIS A 145 10.87 -10.54 10.67
C HIS A 145 11.87 -10.33 9.53
N VAL A 146 11.78 -9.22 8.80
CA VAL A 146 12.63 -8.98 7.62
C VAL A 146 14.12 -8.84 7.92
N ARG A 147 14.50 -8.55 9.16
CA ARG A 147 15.91 -8.49 9.59
C ARG A 147 16.58 -9.86 9.63
N SER A 148 15.81 -10.93 9.87
CA SER A 148 16.29 -12.31 9.98
C SER A 148 15.84 -13.21 8.84
N TRP A 149 14.80 -12.81 8.10
CA TRP A 149 14.26 -13.60 7.02
C TRP A 149 15.29 -13.79 5.89
N LYS A 150 15.52 -15.04 5.54
CA LYS A 150 16.38 -15.41 4.42
C LYS A 150 15.60 -15.27 3.12
N ARG A 151 15.63 -14.08 2.56
CA ARG A 151 14.99 -13.79 1.28
C ARG A 151 15.56 -14.67 0.17
N PRO A 152 14.72 -15.14 -0.78
CA PRO A 152 15.19 -15.78 -2.01
C PRO A 152 16.18 -14.86 -2.74
N SER A 153 17.19 -15.46 -3.41
CA SER A 153 18.17 -14.68 -4.17
C SER A 153 17.56 -13.91 -5.34
N SER A 154 16.39 -14.35 -5.81
CA SER A 154 15.60 -13.74 -6.86
C SER A 154 14.69 -12.59 -6.34
N PHE A 155 14.65 -12.34 -5.02
CA PHE A 155 13.74 -11.38 -4.42
C PHE A 155 14.06 -9.95 -4.86
N VAL A 156 13.10 -9.29 -5.48
CA VAL A 156 13.19 -7.91 -5.95
C VAL A 156 11.89 -7.17 -5.67
N ARG A 157 11.98 -5.98 -5.06
CA ARG A 157 10.84 -5.08 -4.82
C ARG A 157 11.28 -3.63 -5.02
N LYS A 158 10.29 -2.74 -5.20
CA LYS A 158 10.50 -1.30 -5.30
C LYS A 158 11.25 -0.75 -4.09
N ILE A 159 11.89 0.39 -4.26
CA ILE A 159 12.50 1.16 -3.17
C ILE A 159 11.65 2.41 -2.98
N TRP A 160 11.29 2.69 -1.74
CA TRP A 160 10.52 3.86 -1.31
C TRP A 160 11.43 4.82 -0.54
N ASN A 161 12.37 5.44 -1.25
CA ASN A 161 13.22 6.49 -0.69
C ASN A 161 12.91 7.86 -1.32
N PHE A 162 13.68 8.88 -1.01
CA PHE A 162 13.44 10.23 -1.53
C PHE A 162 13.41 10.25 -3.07
N ASP A 163 14.39 9.59 -3.71
CA ASP A 163 14.55 9.63 -5.18
C ASP A 163 13.35 9.02 -5.91
N THR A 164 12.77 7.97 -5.35
CA THR A 164 11.70 7.19 -5.97
C THR A 164 10.31 7.60 -5.50
N THR A 165 10.21 8.43 -4.48
CA THR A 165 8.93 9.01 -4.03
C THR A 165 8.68 10.38 -4.65
N VAL A 166 9.50 11.37 -4.34
CA VAL A 166 9.31 12.78 -4.74
C VAL A 166 10.51 13.37 -5.49
N GLY A 167 11.56 12.60 -5.63
CA GLY A 167 12.82 12.98 -6.28
C GLY A 167 12.82 12.73 -7.80
N PRO A 168 13.99 12.47 -8.39
CA PRO A 168 14.13 12.44 -9.86
C PRO A 168 13.56 11.20 -10.57
N LYS A 169 13.18 10.14 -9.83
CA LYS A 169 12.67 8.87 -10.40
C LYS A 169 11.39 8.42 -9.71
N PRO A 170 10.36 9.27 -9.62
CA PRO A 170 9.18 8.99 -8.81
C PRO A 170 8.36 7.84 -9.41
N HIS A 171 7.90 6.92 -8.54
CA HIS A 171 7.07 5.78 -8.98
C HIS A 171 5.67 6.21 -9.40
N TRP A 172 5.10 7.24 -8.77
CA TRP A 172 3.71 7.67 -8.97
C TRP A 172 3.56 9.02 -9.67
N GLY A 173 4.56 9.44 -10.45
CA GLY A 173 4.51 10.68 -11.20
C GLY A 173 5.13 11.87 -10.45
N ASP A 174 5.11 13.04 -11.10
CA ASP A 174 5.68 14.27 -10.53
C ASP A 174 4.59 15.03 -9.74
N TRP A 175 4.86 15.35 -8.48
CA TRP A 175 3.96 16.17 -7.66
C TRP A 175 3.70 17.55 -8.25
N ARG A 176 4.54 18.01 -9.18
CA ARG A 176 4.35 19.29 -9.90
C ARG A 176 3.13 19.28 -10.83
N ASP A 177 2.69 18.08 -11.23
CA ASP A 177 1.50 17.88 -12.06
C ASP A 177 0.20 17.82 -11.23
N ALA A 178 0.29 18.07 -9.92
CA ALA A 178 -0.88 18.04 -9.03
C ALA A 178 -1.94 19.06 -9.45
N PRO A 179 -3.23 18.69 -9.39
CA PRO A 179 -4.32 19.60 -9.73
C PRO A 179 -4.28 20.89 -8.91
N LYS A 180 -4.56 22.03 -9.54
CA LYS A 180 -4.65 23.35 -8.89
C LYS A 180 -3.36 23.86 -8.22
N LEU A 181 -2.24 23.24 -8.45
CA LEU A 181 -0.96 23.68 -7.92
C LEU A 181 -0.51 24.99 -8.61
N THR A 182 -0.33 26.04 -7.82
CA THR A 182 0.10 27.36 -8.30
C THR A 182 1.62 27.47 -8.33
N LYS A 183 2.17 28.50 -9.02
CA LYS A 183 3.62 28.76 -9.02
C LYS A 183 4.19 29.01 -7.62
N ASP A 184 3.41 29.65 -6.74
CA ASP A 184 3.83 29.86 -5.33
C ASP A 184 3.79 28.54 -4.57
N GLY A 185 2.80 27.72 -4.80
CA GLY A 185 2.73 26.35 -4.28
C GLY A 185 3.91 25.51 -4.72
N VAL A 186 4.30 25.55 -5.99
CA VAL A 186 5.51 24.86 -6.48
C VAL A 186 6.74 25.30 -5.68
N ARG A 187 6.97 26.62 -5.51
CA ARG A 187 8.11 27.14 -4.74
C ARG A 187 8.10 26.67 -3.28
N LEU A 188 6.92 26.59 -2.67
CA LEU A 188 6.78 26.10 -1.30
C LEU A 188 7.15 24.60 -1.22
N LEU A 189 6.58 23.77 -2.12
CA LEU A 189 6.85 22.33 -2.14
C LEU A 189 8.31 21.99 -2.52
N GLU A 190 8.96 22.81 -3.36
CA GLU A 190 10.39 22.68 -3.65
C GLU A 190 11.26 22.89 -2.39
N LYS A 191 10.94 23.90 -1.57
CA LYS A 191 11.62 24.11 -0.27
C LYS A 191 11.35 22.92 0.67
N THR A 192 10.13 22.42 0.69
CA THR A 192 9.74 21.24 1.49
C THR A 192 10.53 20.02 1.05
N CYS A 193 10.65 19.76 -0.26
CA CYS A 193 11.47 18.67 -0.78
C CYS A 193 12.96 18.80 -0.42
N GLN A 194 13.52 20.02 -0.47
CA GLN A 194 14.90 20.26 -0.04
C GLN A 194 15.10 19.92 1.43
N GLU A 195 14.17 20.33 2.29
CA GLU A 195 14.24 20.03 3.72
C GLU A 195 14.05 18.55 4.02
N LEU A 196 13.08 17.88 3.35
CA LEU A 196 12.90 16.42 3.43
C LEU A 196 14.19 15.70 3.04
N GLN A 197 14.78 16.06 1.90
CA GLN A 197 16.03 15.44 1.44
C GLN A 197 17.17 15.64 2.44
N ARG A 198 17.30 16.84 3.02
CA ARG A 198 18.30 17.12 4.05
C ARG A 198 18.12 16.23 5.28
N GLN A 199 16.88 16.13 5.81
CA GLN A 199 16.60 15.31 6.98
C GLN A 199 16.83 13.82 6.72
N LEU A 200 16.32 13.30 5.59
CA LEU A 200 16.46 11.89 5.20
C LEU A 200 17.93 11.51 4.97
N ASN A 201 18.73 12.40 4.36
CA ASN A 201 20.17 12.16 4.18
C ASN A 201 20.92 12.08 5.51
N ILE A 202 20.55 12.90 6.49
CA ILE A 202 21.14 12.87 7.84
C ILE A 202 20.70 11.59 8.58
N PHE A 203 19.43 11.23 8.47
CA PHE A 203 18.87 10.04 9.11
C PHE A 203 19.44 8.75 8.53
N GLY A 204 19.64 8.70 7.21
CA GLY A 204 20.27 7.59 6.50
C GLY A 204 19.35 6.39 6.29
N GLU A 205 19.93 5.36 5.65
CA GLU A 205 19.25 4.11 5.26
C GLU A 205 19.94 2.89 5.90
N GLY A 206 20.36 3.02 7.16
CA GLY A 206 20.99 1.93 7.91
C GLY A 206 20.00 0.77 8.14
N PRO A 207 20.49 -0.48 8.27
CA PRO A 207 19.64 -1.67 8.38
C PRO A 207 18.78 -1.70 9.65
N GLU A 208 19.06 -0.85 10.63
CA GLU A 208 18.28 -0.69 11.85
C GLU A 208 17.00 0.14 11.64
N ARG A 209 16.89 0.89 10.53
CA ARG A 209 15.79 1.82 10.25
C ARG A 209 15.22 1.72 8.84
N PHE A 210 15.90 0.99 7.94
CA PHE A 210 15.53 0.83 6.54
C PHE A 210 15.55 -0.65 6.15
N GLY A 211 14.47 -1.13 5.54
CA GLY A 211 14.32 -2.55 5.14
C GLY A 211 13.03 -2.75 4.38
N LEU A 212 12.61 -4.00 4.25
CA LEU A 212 11.35 -4.33 3.61
C LEU A 212 10.19 -3.90 4.53
N ILE A 213 9.27 -3.12 3.98
CA ILE A 213 8.07 -2.57 4.64
C ILE A 213 6.83 -2.89 3.82
N HIS A 214 5.66 -2.75 4.41
CA HIS A 214 4.40 -2.88 3.67
C HIS A 214 4.17 -1.71 2.71
N ALA A 215 4.56 -0.52 3.12
CA ALA A 215 4.50 0.74 2.38
C ALA A 215 3.08 1.29 2.10
N ASP A 216 2.01 0.54 2.33
CA ASP A 216 0.63 0.99 2.14
C ASP A 216 -0.34 0.50 3.25
N LEU A 217 0.07 0.58 4.53
CA LEU A 217 -0.74 0.17 5.70
C LEU A 217 -1.91 1.14 6.01
N ARG A 218 -2.52 1.74 4.99
CA ARG A 218 -3.69 2.63 5.15
C ARG A 218 -4.93 1.86 5.65
N LEU A 219 -5.91 2.58 6.20
CA LEU A 219 -7.12 1.98 6.80
C LEU A 219 -7.84 1.01 5.84
N ALA A 220 -7.91 1.34 4.54
CA ALA A 220 -8.52 0.48 3.53
C ALA A 220 -7.81 -0.88 3.32
N ASN A 221 -6.58 -1.03 3.82
CA ASN A 221 -5.81 -2.27 3.77
C ASN A 221 -5.78 -3.01 5.10
N LEU A 222 -6.68 -2.63 6.03
CA LEU A 222 -6.87 -3.26 7.33
C LEU A 222 -8.27 -3.90 7.40
N LEU A 223 -8.37 -5.07 8.01
CA LEU A 223 -9.63 -5.77 8.24
C LEU A 223 -9.77 -6.08 9.74
N VAL A 224 -10.77 -5.48 10.38
CA VAL A 224 -11.12 -5.73 11.78
C VAL A 224 -12.19 -6.82 11.83
N ASP A 225 -11.91 -7.92 12.56
CA ASP A 225 -12.83 -9.00 12.83
C ASP A 225 -12.78 -9.35 14.32
N GLY A 226 -13.69 -8.77 15.12
CA GLY A 226 -13.62 -8.80 16.58
C GLY A 226 -12.37 -8.11 17.10
N ASP A 227 -11.53 -8.84 17.85
CA ASP A 227 -10.25 -8.34 18.37
C ASP A 227 -9.07 -8.56 17.44
N ARG A 228 -9.31 -9.14 16.26
CA ARG A 228 -8.27 -9.43 15.28
C ARG A 228 -8.13 -8.28 14.29
N LEU A 229 -6.89 -7.92 13.97
CA LEU A 229 -6.53 -6.97 12.93
C LEU A 229 -5.76 -7.70 11.84
N GLY A 230 -6.41 -7.91 10.69
CA GLY A 230 -5.81 -8.46 9.49
C GLY A 230 -5.24 -7.37 8.58
N ILE A 231 -4.19 -7.71 7.86
CA ILE A 231 -3.55 -6.84 6.88
C ILE A 231 -3.67 -7.45 5.50
N ILE A 232 -4.13 -6.65 4.55
CA ILE A 232 -4.27 -7.03 3.15
C ILE A 232 -3.44 -6.12 2.25
N ASP A 233 -3.30 -6.52 1.00
CA ASP A 233 -2.72 -5.73 -0.11
C ASP A 233 -1.25 -5.33 0.09
N PHE A 234 -0.37 -6.31 -0.03
CA PHE A 234 1.09 -6.14 -0.03
C PHE A 234 1.66 -5.69 -1.39
N ASP A 235 0.80 -5.28 -2.33
CA ASP A 235 1.21 -4.94 -3.71
C ASP A 235 2.30 -3.87 -3.77
N ASP A 236 2.29 -2.90 -2.87
CA ASP A 236 3.30 -1.85 -2.76
C ASP A 236 4.45 -2.18 -1.81
N CYS A 237 4.48 -3.37 -1.19
CA CYS A 237 5.58 -3.72 -0.30
C CYS A 237 6.93 -3.52 -1.00
N GLY A 238 7.90 -2.96 -0.27
CA GLY A 238 9.17 -2.59 -0.84
C GLY A 238 10.16 -2.12 0.21
N PHE A 239 11.34 -1.72 -0.20
CA PHE A 239 12.37 -1.27 0.72
C PHE A 239 12.17 0.22 1.06
N GLY A 240 12.03 0.51 2.34
CA GLY A 240 11.80 1.88 2.84
C GLY A 240 12.16 2.00 4.32
N TRP A 241 11.99 3.20 4.88
CA TRP A 241 12.17 3.43 6.30
C TRP A 241 11.03 2.80 7.10
N PHE A 242 11.34 2.15 8.21
CA PHE A 242 10.33 1.47 9.04
C PHE A 242 9.22 2.41 9.53
N GLY A 243 9.56 3.66 9.86
CA GLY A 243 8.56 4.67 10.23
C GLY A 243 7.65 5.13 9.08
N TYR A 244 7.97 4.79 7.83
CA TYR A 244 7.11 5.11 6.68
C TYR A 244 5.77 4.34 6.72
N ASP A 245 5.72 3.15 7.34
CA ASP A 245 4.46 2.42 7.51
C ASP A 245 3.45 3.17 8.40
N PHE A 246 3.92 3.96 9.40
CA PHE A 246 3.02 4.90 10.09
C PHE A 246 2.51 6.00 9.15
N ALA A 247 3.36 6.57 8.32
CA ALA A 247 2.94 7.60 7.36
C ALA A 247 1.92 7.07 6.36
N ALA A 248 2.08 5.81 5.92
CA ALA A 248 1.09 5.13 5.08
C ALA A 248 -0.24 4.95 5.82
N ALA A 249 -0.22 4.59 7.11
CA ALA A 249 -1.42 4.36 7.91
C ALA A 249 -2.32 5.61 8.05
N VAL A 250 -1.73 6.80 8.06
CA VAL A 250 -2.46 8.07 8.18
C VAL A 250 -2.78 8.74 6.84
N SER A 251 -2.58 8.04 5.72
CA SER A 251 -2.85 8.55 4.37
C SER A 251 -4.27 9.08 4.24
N PHE A 252 -4.42 10.24 3.60
CA PHE A 252 -5.63 10.99 3.32
C PHE A 252 -6.25 11.76 4.50
N PHE A 253 -5.83 11.52 5.75
CA PHE A 253 -6.26 12.29 6.92
C PHE A 253 -5.10 12.85 7.77
N GLU A 254 -3.93 13.03 7.16
CA GLU A 254 -2.68 13.52 7.78
C GLU A 254 -2.83 14.92 8.42
N HIS A 255 -3.86 15.64 8.07
CA HIS A 255 -4.15 17.00 8.56
C HIS A 255 -5.06 17.01 9.81
N GLU A 256 -5.59 15.87 10.20
CA GLU A 256 -6.51 15.79 11.32
C GLU A 256 -5.80 15.96 12.69
N PRO A 257 -6.41 16.63 13.66
CA PRO A 257 -5.79 16.85 14.97
C PRO A 257 -5.45 15.56 15.72
N ILE A 258 -6.13 14.46 15.43
CA ILE A 258 -5.93 13.15 16.06
C ILE A 258 -4.56 12.53 15.74
N ILE A 259 -3.86 12.99 14.72
CA ILE A 259 -2.61 12.38 14.26
C ILE A 259 -1.55 12.26 15.35
N THR A 260 -1.44 13.23 16.24
CA THR A 260 -0.49 13.18 17.35
C THR A 260 -0.81 12.02 18.31
N GLU A 261 -2.08 11.83 18.64
CA GLU A 261 -2.52 10.71 19.50
C GLU A 261 -2.28 9.35 18.81
N LEU A 262 -2.57 9.26 17.51
CA LEU A 262 -2.33 8.04 16.72
C LEU A 262 -0.85 7.72 16.61
N GLN A 263 0.01 8.74 16.48
CA GLN A 263 1.46 8.57 16.47
C GLN A 263 1.97 8.01 17.81
N GLU A 264 1.51 8.56 18.93
CA GLU A 264 1.87 8.07 20.27
C GLU A 264 1.42 6.62 20.48
N ALA A 265 0.18 6.29 20.08
CA ALA A 265 -0.37 4.94 20.15
C ALA A 265 0.44 3.96 19.30
N TRP A 266 0.75 4.32 18.04
CA TRP A 266 1.55 3.49 17.16
C TRP A 266 2.97 3.25 17.70
N ILE A 267 3.63 4.30 18.23
CA ILE A 267 4.96 4.18 18.88
C ILE A 267 4.88 3.27 20.09
N SER A 268 3.84 3.40 20.94
CA SER A 268 3.61 2.53 22.09
C SER A 268 3.52 1.08 21.66
N GLY A 269 2.67 0.79 20.68
CA GLY A 269 2.51 -0.54 20.12
C GLY A 269 3.81 -1.10 19.51
N TYR A 270 4.52 -0.29 18.74
CA TYR A 270 5.80 -0.69 18.16
C TYR A 270 6.82 -1.06 19.24
N ARG A 271 6.97 -0.21 20.26
CA ARG A 271 7.89 -0.42 21.39
C ARG A 271 7.54 -1.61 22.26
N SER A 272 6.30 -2.07 22.25
CA SER A 272 5.90 -3.30 22.93
C SER A 272 6.51 -4.57 22.34
N VAL A 273 6.97 -4.51 21.07
CA VAL A 273 7.53 -5.64 20.31
C VAL A 273 9.00 -5.46 20.00
N ALA A 274 9.42 -4.27 19.57
CA ALA A 274 10.80 -4.00 19.14
C ALA A 274 11.23 -2.57 19.53
N PRO A 275 12.54 -2.31 19.66
CA PRO A 275 13.03 -0.96 19.90
C PRO A 275 12.64 0.00 18.77
N PHE A 276 12.16 1.21 19.16
CA PHE A 276 11.94 2.35 18.29
C PHE A 276 12.51 3.59 18.99
N SER A 277 13.60 4.11 18.47
CA SER A 277 14.35 5.16 19.15
C SER A 277 13.60 6.51 19.15
N GLU A 278 14.04 7.43 20.01
CA GLU A 278 13.52 8.80 19.99
C GLU A 278 13.88 9.53 18.68
N GLU A 279 14.98 9.13 18.02
CA GLU A 279 15.35 9.65 16.71
C GLU A 279 14.37 9.16 15.65
N ASP A 280 14.03 7.85 15.64
CA ASP A 280 13.01 7.29 14.75
C ASP A 280 11.66 7.97 14.95
N ALA A 281 11.25 8.17 16.22
CA ALA A 281 9.98 8.84 16.56
C ALA A 281 9.93 10.30 16.05
N ARG A 282 11.04 11.04 16.16
CA ARG A 282 11.13 12.40 15.62
C ARG A 282 11.05 12.49 14.11
N MET A 283 11.36 11.40 13.39
CA MET A 283 11.30 11.36 11.95
C MET A 283 9.89 11.06 11.39
N LEU A 284 8.94 10.62 12.21
CA LEU A 284 7.58 10.30 11.73
C LEU A 284 6.89 11.47 10.99
N PRO A 285 6.94 12.73 11.46
CA PRO A 285 6.41 13.86 10.71
C PRO A 285 7.07 14.06 9.33
N THR A 286 8.35 13.74 9.21
CA THR A 286 9.10 13.79 7.94
C THR A 286 8.57 12.74 6.96
N PHE A 287 8.33 11.51 7.43
CA PHE A 287 7.74 10.46 6.59
C PHE A 287 6.29 10.77 6.22
N VAL A 288 5.50 11.35 7.12
CA VAL A 288 4.13 11.81 6.83
C VAL A 288 4.15 12.87 5.72
N MET A 289 5.05 13.85 5.79
CA MET A 289 5.16 14.88 4.74
C MET A 289 5.67 14.28 3.41
N LEU A 290 6.61 13.32 3.45
CA LEU A 290 7.09 12.60 2.28
C LEU A 290 5.95 11.82 1.60
N ARG A 291 5.18 11.07 2.39
CA ARG A 291 4.00 10.31 1.90
C ARG A 291 2.94 11.25 1.35
N ARG A 292 2.67 12.38 2.00
CA ARG A 292 1.71 13.40 1.54
C ARG A 292 2.07 13.93 0.16
N LEU A 293 3.34 14.23 -0.08
CA LEU A 293 3.81 14.69 -1.40
C LEU A 293 3.72 13.58 -2.45
N LEU A 294 4.05 12.33 -2.10
CA LEU A 294 3.89 11.19 -2.99
C LEU A 294 2.42 11.00 -3.39
N LEU A 295 1.48 11.07 -2.45
CA LEU A 295 0.04 10.99 -2.74
C LEU A 295 -0.45 12.19 -3.57
N THR A 296 0.15 13.37 -3.38
CA THR A 296 -0.14 14.54 -4.22
C THR A 296 0.24 14.29 -5.69
N ALA A 297 1.37 13.61 -5.93
CA ALA A 297 1.76 13.14 -7.26
C ALA A 297 0.81 12.05 -7.79
N TRP A 298 0.44 11.09 -6.94
CA TRP A 298 -0.48 10.00 -7.29
C TRP A 298 -1.84 10.53 -7.76
N ILE A 299 -2.42 11.50 -7.08
CA ILE A 299 -3.69 12.13 -7.48
C ILE A 299 -3.58 12.75 -8.87
N GLY A 300 -2.46 13.39 -9.20
CA GLY A 300 -2.23 13.95 -10.53
C GLY A 300 -2.13 12.89 -11.62
N SER A 301 -1.44 11.79 -11.34
CA SER A 301 -1.19 10.70 -12.30
C SER A 301 -2.31 9.67 -12.40
N HIS A 302 -3.22 9.60 -11.41
CA HIS A 302 -4.33 8.64 -11.32
C HIS A 302 -5.70 9.33 -11.22
N ALA A 303 -5.84 10.48 -11.90
CA ALA A 303 -7.04 11.32 -11.86
C ALA A 303 -8.34 10.59 -12.30
N GLU A 304 -8.22 9.43 -12.94
CA GLU A 304 -9.33 8.58 -13.37
C GLU A 304 -9.87 7.67 -12.26
N THR A 305 -9.14 7.48 -11.16
CA THR A 305 -9.60 6.61 -10.06
C THR A 305 -10.65 7.31 -9.19
N PRO A 306 -11.62 6.55 -8.62
CA PRO A 306 -12.62 7.12 -7.72
C PRO A 306 -12.00 7.89 -6.56
N THR A 307 -11.01 7.32 -5.89
CA THR A 307 -10.31 7.94 -4.75
C THR A 307 -9.64 9.26 -5.14
N ALA A 308 -8.89 9.29 -6.25
CA ALA A 308 -8.25 10.53 -6.71
C ALA A 308 -9.28 11.60 -7.06
N THR A 309 -10.38 11.21 -7.72
CA THR A 309 -11.48 12.14 -8.07
C THR A 309 -12.12 12.75 -6.82
N GLU A 310 -12.38 11.95 -5.79
CA GLU A 310 -13.02 12.40 -4.54
C GLU A 310 -12.19 13.47 -3.82
N VAL A 311 -10.88 13.29 -3.74
CA VAL A 311 -9.99 14.17 -2.96
C VAL A 311 -9.35 15.29 -3.79
N ALA A 312 -9.39 15.23 -5.14
CA ALA A 312 -8.68 16.16 -6.04
C ALA A 312 -8.94 17.65 -5.76
N GLU A 313 -10.17 17.99 -5.33
CA GLU A 313 -10.57 19.36 -5.09
C GLU A 313 -9.79 20.04 -3.94
N THR A 314 -9.49 19.33 -2.88
CA THR A 314 -8.97 19.87 -1.61
C THR A 314 -7.57 19.40 -1.25
N TYR A 315 -7.11 18.30 -1.85
CA TYR A 315 -5.87 17.63 -1.41
C TYR A 315 -4.64 18.52 -1.59
N THR A 316 -4.48 19.15 -2.75
CA THR A 316 -3.33 20.05 -3.03
C THR A 316 -3.28 21.21 -2.03
N ALA A 317 -4.42 21.86 -1.74
CA ALA A 317 -4.49 22.94 -0.76
C ALA A 317 -4.09 22.46 0.65
N GLY A 318 -4.59 21.29 1.07
CA GLY A 318 -4.18 20.65 2.33
C GLY A 318 -2.69 20.32 2.38
N THR A 319 -2.11 19.87 1.26
CA THR A 319 -0.68 19.62 1.14
C THR A 319 0.16 20.88 1.33
N LEU A 320 -0.27 22.02 0.76
CA LEU A 320 0.41 23.31 0.95
C LEU A 320 0.38 23.75 2.42
N ALA A 321 -0.77 23.64 3.10
CA ALA A 321 -0.90 23.98 4.51
C ALA A 321 -0.03 23.09 5.41
N LEU A 322 0.03 21.78 5.13
CA LEU A 322 0.91 20.84 5.84
C LEU A 322 2.39 21.18 5.60
N ALA A 323 2.77 21.56 4.38
CA ALA A 323 4.13 21.95 4.03
C ALA A 323 4.58 23.23 4.78
N GLU A 324 3.71 24.24 4.88
CA GLU A 324 3.97 25.45 5.68
C GLU A 324 4.20 25.11 7.16
N ASN A 325 3.32 24.28 7.73
CA ASN A 325 3.45 23.81 9.11
C ASN A 325 4.73 22.99 9.33
N PHE A 326 5.07 22.09 8.41
CA PHE A 326 6.30 21.30 8.45
C PHE A 326 7.54 22.21 8.47
N LEU A 327 7.65 23.13 7.51
CA LEU A 327 8.79 24.06 7.43
C LEU A 327 8.88 25.03 8.63
N SER A 328 7.77 25.34 9.29
CA SER A 328 7.79 26.21 10.48
C SER A 328 8.38 25.54 11.73
N LYS A 329 8.48 24.20 11.72
CA LYS A 329 8.99 23.39 12.85
C LYS A 329 10.43 22.87 12.63
N THR A 330 10.99 23.12 11.45
CA THR A 330 12.34 22.70 11.04
C THR A 330 13.30 23.88 10.98
#